data_ab2752563f226e9e21097d991a6261b7
#
_entry.id   ab2752563f226e9e21097d991a6261b7
#
_cell.length_a   1.000
_cell.length_b   1.000
_cell.length_c   1.000
_cell.angle_alpha   90.00
_cell.angle_beta   90.00
_cell.angle_gamma   90.00
#
_symmetry.space_group_name_H-M   'P 1'
#
loop_
_entity.id
_entity.type
_entity.pdbx_description
1 polymer ?
#
loop_
_entity_poly.entity_id
_entity_poly.type
_entity_poly.pdbx_seq_one_letter_code
_entity_poly.pdbx_strand_id
1 'polypeptide(L)'
;IIDIAALLDALDAGTIAGAGIDVLPVEPPSANDLVFAALGPLGRAANDGRLIITPHAAWSSPESRQDARRLSVETAMFYLREGRLRNLVNEPFLHNRRPLDTSLTHN
;
A
#
# COMPACT_ATOMS: atom_id res chain seq x y z
N ILE A 1 9.36 -1.97 4.12
CA ILE A 1 9.20 -2.22 5.57
C ILE A 1 9.69 -3.63 5.92
N ILE A 2 9.49 -4.62 5.05
CA ILE A 2 9.98 -6.00 5.23
C ILE A 2 11.14 -6.24 4.25
N ASP A 3 12.26 -6.76 4.78
CA ASP A 3 13.33 -7.30 3.96
C ASP A 3 12.95 -8.71 3.51
N ILE A 4 12.76 -8.88 2.21
CA ILE A 4 12.30 -10.16 1.63
C ILE A 4 13.37 -11.26 1.77
N ALA A 5 14.65 -10.93 1.61
CA ALA A 5 15.71 -11.92 1.77
C ALA A 5 15.76 -12.45 3.20
N ALA A 6 15.74 -11.55 4.19
CA ALA A 6 15.71 -11.92 5.59
C ALA A 6 14.44 -12.73 5.97
N LEU A 7 13.30 -12.41 5.35
CA LEU A 7 12.07 -13.16 5.56
C LEU A 7 12.19 -14.60 5.04
N LEU A 8 12.73 -14.78 3.85
CA LEU A 8 12.93 -16.09 3.24
C LEU A 8 13.92 -16.94 4.05
N ASP A 9 15.01 -16.32 4.51
CA ASP A 9 15.99 -16.97 5.40
C ASP A 9 15.35 -17.43 6.72
N ALA A 10 14.48 -16.61 7.30
CA ALA A 10 13.76 -16.94 8.53
C ALA A 10 12.76 -18.10 8.35
N LEU A 11 12.08 -18.14 7.18
CA LEU A 11 11.21 -19.27 6.81
C LEU A 11 12.00 -20.56 6.60
N ASP A 12 13.14 -20.48 5.92
CA ASP A 12 13.99 -21.65 5.65
C ASP A 12 14.64 -22.20 6.93
N ALA A 13 15.06 -21.31 7.82
CA ALA A 13 15.59 -21.66 9.15
C ALA A 13 14.51 -22.18 10.12
N GLY A 14 13.23 -22.03 9.78
CA GLY A 14 12.11 -22.39 10.66
C GLY A 14 11.96 -21.45 11.86
N THR A 15 12.59 -20.28 11.83
CA THR A 15 12.48 -19.25 12.89
C THR A 15 11.06 -18.69 12.96
N ILE A 16 10.38 -18.63 11.81
CA ILE A 16 8.95 -18.29 11.69
C ILE A 16 8.22 -19.46 11.02
N ALA A 17 6.99 -19.68 11.42
CA ALA A 17 6.19 -20.79 10.95
C ALA A 17 5.63 -20.56 9.52
N GLY A 18 5.37 -19.33 9.16
CA GLY A 18 4.82 -18.96 7.85
C GLY A 18 4.73 -17.44 7.68
N ALA A 19 4.45 -17.00 6.46
CA ALA A 19 4.26 -15.60 6.12
C ALA A 19 3.20 -15.40 5.04
N GLY A 20 2.47 -14.27 5.13
CA GLY A 20 1.60 -13.77 4.09
C GLY A 20 2.06 -12.38 3.65
N ILE A 21 2.25 -12.18 2.35
CA ILE A 21 2.69 -10.92 1.77
C ILE A 21 1.69 -10.46 0.72
N ASP A 22 1.20 -9.24 0.86
CA ASP A 22 0.31 -8.63 -0.14
C ASP A 22 1.03 -7.56 -0.98
N VAL A 23 2.08 -6.94 -0.43
CA VAL A 23 2.82 -5.83 -1.07
C VAL A 23 4.28 -6.21 -1.21
N LEU A 24 4.80 -6.14 -2.44
CA LEU A 24 6.19 -6.41 -2.75
C LEU A 24 7.02 -5.12 -2.79
N PRO A 25 8.35 -5.19 -2.57
CA PRO A 25 9.23 -4.02 -2.66
C PRO A 25 9.20 -3.32 -4.01
N VAL A 26 9.00 -4.08 -5.08
CA VAL A 26 8.85 -3.59 -6.46
C VAL A 26 7.58 -4.18 -7.06
N GLU A 27 6.73 -3.34 -7.62
CA GLU A 27 5.46 -3.73 -8.24
C GLU A 27 5.30 -3.04 -9.61
N PRO A 28 4.98 -3.79 -10.67
CA PRO A 28 4.85 -5.24 -10.71
C PRO A 28 6.19 -5.95 -10.56
N PRO A 29 6.23 -7.12 -9.90
CA PRO A 29 7.46 -7.87 -9.72
C PRO A 29 7.96 -8.45 -11.06
N SER A 30 9.28 -8.58 -11.19
CA SER A 30 9.92 -9.23 -12.34
C SER A 30 10.06 -10.74 -12.14
N ALA A 31 10.27 -11.47 -13.22
CA ALA A 31 10.52 -12.93 -13.15
C ALA A 31 11.79 -13.30 -12.35
N ASN A 32 12.71 -12.33 -12.17
CA ASN A 32 13.96 -12.53 -11.42
C ASN A 32 13.85 -12.11 -9.95
N ASP A 33 12.65 -11.74 -9.50
CA ASP A 33 12.44 -11.35 -8.11
C ASP A 33 12.62 -12.55 -7.18
N LEU A 34 13.27 -12.33 -6.03
CA LEU A 34 13.53 -13.37 -5.00
C LEU A 34 12.25 -14.09 -4.60
N VAL A 35 11.14 -13.40 -4.57
CA VAL A 35 9.82 -13.94 -4.25
C VAL A 35 9.39 -15.00 -5.27
N PHE A 36 9.59 -14.79 -6.57
CA PHE A 36 9.27 -15.79 -7.58
C PHE A 36 10.22 -16.99 -7.55
N ALA A 37 11.49 -16.76 -7.22
CA ALA A 37 12.42 -17.86 -6.99
C ALA A 37 11.98 -18.73 -5.80
N ALA A 38 11.50 -18.10 -4.72
CA ALA A 38 10.97 -18.80 -3.54
C ALA A 38 9.64 -19.51 -3.81
N LEU A 39 8.81 -19.01 -4.73
CA LEU A 39 7.55 -19.63 -5.17
C LEU A 39 7.75 -20.68 -6.28
N GLY A 40 8.93 -20.71 -6.89
CA GLY A 40 9.24 -21.66 -7.96
C GLY A 40 9.33 -23.11 -7.47
N PRO A 41 9.44 -24.08 -8.41
CA PRO A 41 9.50 -25.52 -8.09
C PRO A 41 10.62 -25.93 -7.14
N LEU A 42 11.64 -25.07 -7.00
CA LEU A 42 12.79 -25.27 -6.11
C LEU A 42 12.66 -24.49 -4.78
N GLY A 43 11.64 -23.67 -4.64
CA GLY A 43 11.40 -22.87 -3.43
C GLY A 43 10.79 -23.70 -2.31
N ARG A 44 11.50 -23.87 -1.19
CA ARG A 44 11.01 -24.66 -0.05
C ARG A 44 9.75 -24.08 0.58
N ALA A 45 9.74 -22.77 0.84
CA ALA A 45 8.65 -22.10 1.54
C ALA A 45 7.31 -22.19 0.80
N ALA A 46 7.33 -22.18 -0.53
CA ALA A 46 6.12 -22.32 -1.35
C ALA A 46 5.61 -23.78 -1.38
N ASN A 47 6.54 -24.74 -1.50
CA ASN A 47 6.19 -26.16 -1.55
C ASN A 47 5.58 -26.66 -0.24
N ASP A 48 5.97 -26.06 0.88
CA ASP A 48 5.46 -26.38 2.21
C ASP A 48 4.17 -25.61 2.57
N GLY A 49 3.68 -24.72 1.70
CA GLY A 49 2.51 -23.88 1.97
C GLY A 49 2.73 -22.81 3.04
N ARG A 50 3.99 -22.53 3.42
CA ARG A 50 4.32 -21.58 4.47
C ARG A 50 4.43 -20.13 3.99
N LEU A 51 4.48 -19.90 2.68
CA LEU A 51 4.50 -18.56 2.07
C LEU A 51 3.29 -18.36 1.19
N ILE A 52 2.48 -17.35 1.50
CA ILE A 52 1.33 -16.94 0.72
C ILE A 52 1.60 -15.54 0.19
N ILE A 53 1.38 -15.33 -1.12
CA ILE A 53 1.49 -14.03 -1.76
C ILE A 53 0.18 -13.70 -2.45
N THR A 54 -0.30 -12.48 -2.23
CA THR A 54 -1.49 -11.95 -2.88
C THR A 54 -1.11 -10.72 -3.72
N PRO A 55 -1.86 -10.41 -4.79
CA PRO A 55 -1.47 -9.41 -5.77
C PRO A 55 -1.85 -7.98 -5.35
N HIS A 56 -1.39 -7.52 -4.18
CA HIS A 56 -1.67 -6.21 -3.61
C HIS A 56 -3.18 -5.91 -3.57
N ALA A 57 -3.95 -6.87 -3.08
CA ALA A 57 -5.41 -6.85 -3.12
C ALA A 57 -6.08 -6.83 -1.74
N ALA A 58 -5.32 -6.82 -0.65
CA ALA A 58 -5.87 -6.84 0.71
C ALA A 58 -6.75 -5.62 1.04
N TRP A 59 -6.51 -4.48 0.36
CA TRP A 59 -7.35 -3.29 0.45
C TRP A 59 -8.69 -3.42 -0.30
N SER A 60 -8.83 -4.38 -1.20
CA SER A 60 -9.92 -4.45 -2.18
C SER A 60 -11.12 -5.22 -1.65
N SER A 61 -11.92 -4.57 -0.81
CA SER A 61 -13.29 -5.01 -0.52
C SER A 61 -14.32 -4.03 -1.12
N PRO A 62 -15.60 -4.41 -1.27
CA PRO A 62 -16.67 -3.50 -1.65
C PRO A 62 -16.74 -2.29 -0.73
N GLU A 63 -16.64 -2.51 0.58
CA GLU A 63 -16.72 -1.49 1.63
C GLU A 63 -15.53 -0.53 1.55
N SER A 64 -14.31 -1.04 1.46
CA SER A 64 -13.10 -0.20 1.40
C SER A 64 -13.07 0.66 0.16
N ARG A 65 -13.54 0.14 -1.00
CA ARG A 65 -13.67 0.93 -2.23
C ARG A 65 -14.71 2.03 -2.11
N GLN A 66 -15.84 1.75 -1.46
CA GLN A 66 -16.87 2.75 -1.20
C GLN A 66 -16.35 3.83 -0.24
N ASP A 67 -15.70 3.43 0.85
CA ASP A 67 -15.12 4.34 1.82
C ASP A 67 -14.01 5.20 1.22
N ALA A 68 -13.11 4.64 0.42
CA ALA A 68 -12.06 5.40 -0.26
C ALA A 68 -12.65 6.52 -1.13
N ARG A 69 -13.70 6.22 -1.90
CA ARG A 69 -14.40 7.23 -2.72
C ARG A 69 -15.08 8.30 -1.88
N ARG A 70 -15.86 7.87 -0.88
CA ARG A 70 -16.59 8.77 0.02
C ARG A 70 -15.64 9.70 0.76
N LEU A 71 -14.61 9.16 1.43
CA LEU A 71 -13.65 9.93 2.22
C LEU A 71 -12.82 10.89 1.35
N SER A 72 -12.49 10.51 0.12
CA SER A 72 -11.80 11.40 -0.82
C SER A 72 -12.66 12.61 -1.17
N VAL A 73 -13.93 12.39 -1.51
CA VAL A 73 -14.87 13.46 -1.82
C VAL A 73 -15.13 14.35 -0.59
N GLU A 74 -15.38 13.74 0.57
CA GLU A 74 -15.58 14.49 1.82
C GLU A 74 -14.38 15.35 2.18
N THR A 75 -13.16 14.85 1.98
CA THR A 75 -11.91 15.60 2.24
C THR A 75 -11.80 16.80 1.32
N ALA A 76 -12.08 16.62 0.02
CA ALA A 76 -12.08 17.72 -0.95
C ALA A 76 -13.17 18.76 -0.63
N MET A 77 -14.38 18.32 -0.35
CA MET A 77 -15.50 19.20 0.01
C MET A 77 -15.24 19.97 1.31
N PHE A 78 -14.61 19.32 2.29
CA PHE A 78 -14.22 20.00 3.52
C PHE A 78 -13.22 21.12 3.24
N TYR A 79 -12.22 20.88 2.40
CA TYR A 79 -11.26 21.89 2.02
C TYR A 79 -11.91 23.07 1.29
N LEU A 80 -12.81 22.80 0.35
CA LEU A 80 -13.52 23.85 -0.40
C LEU A 80 -14.42 24.70 0.50
N ARG A 81 -15.02 24.13 1.54
CA ARG A 81 -15.92 24.86 2.46
C ARG A 81 -15.19 25.59 3.57
N GLU A 82 -14.17 24.96 4.14
CA GLU A 82 -13.53 25.44 5.37
C GLU A 82 -12.14 26.06 5.13
N GLY A 83 -11.59 25.92 3.92
CA GLY A 83 -10.23 26.38 3.61
C GLY A 83 -9.12 25.61 4.35
N ARG A 84 -9.47 24.54 5.07
CA ARG A 84 -8.55 23.73 5.87
C ARG A 84 -8.41 22.33 5.31
N LEU A 85 -7.20 21.77 5.39
CA LEU A 85 -6.93 20.41 4.98
C LEU A 85 -7.06 19.44 6.17
N ARG A 86 -7.62 18.26 5.91
CA ARG A 86 -7.62 17.12 6.83
C ARG A 86 -6.54 16.13 6.41
N ASN A 87 -5.98 15.40 7.37
CA ASN A 87 -5.06 14.29 7.13
C ASN A 87 -3.85 14.69 6.25
N LEU A 88 -3.38 15.91 6.39
CA LEU A 88 -2.28 16.44 5.62
C LEU A 88 -0.95 15.92 6.19
N VAL A 89 -0.34 14.97 5.50
CA VAL A 89 0.91 14.31 5.94
C VAL A 89 2.16 15.03 5.45
N ASN A 90 2.04 15.93 4.46
CA ASN A 90 3.16 16.62 3.82
C ASN A 90 3.14 18.14 4.08
N GLU A 91 2.46 18.59 5.12
CA GLU A 91 2.35 20.02 5.47
C GLU A 91 3.70 20.74 5.52
N PRO A 92 4.77 20.18 6.13
CA PRO A 92 6.07 20.83 6.18
C PRO A 92 6.70 21.10 4.81
N PHE A 93 6.26 20.39 3.77
CA PHE A 93 6.80 20.52 2.41
C PHE A 93 5.95 21.42 1.50
N LEU A 94 4.84 21.97 2.00
CA LEU A 94 3.93 22.83 1.22
C LEU A 94 4.26 24.33 1.37
N HIS A 95 5.53 24.69 1.26
CA HIS A 95 6.00 26.06 1.47
C HIS A 95 5.48 27.09 0.46
N ASN A 96 4.95 26.66 -0.69
CA ASN A 96 4.52 27.54 -1.78
C ASN A 96 3.07 27.26 -2.21
N ARG A 97 2.13 27.20 -1.28
CA ARG A 97 0.71 27.12 -1.66
C ARG A 97 0.28 28.37 -2.41
N ARG A 98 -0.23 28.18 -3.60
CA ARG A 98 -1.09 29.20 -4.22
C ARG A 98 -2.36 29.29 -3.37
N PRO A 99 -2.72 30.46 -2.83
CA PRO A 99 -4.02 30.63 -2.18
C PRO A 99 -5.14 30.19 -3.14
N LEU A 100 -6.15 29.50 -2.62
CA LEU A 100 -7.36 29.30 -3.41
C LEU A 100 -7.94 30.68 -3.76
N ASP A 101 -8.22 30.86 -5.03
CA ASP A 101 -9.05 31.98 -5.47
C ASP A 101 -10.49 31.70 -5.01
N THR A 102 -10.85 32.27 -3.87
CA THR A 102 -12.19 32.16 -3.29
C THR A 102 -13.23 32.99 -4.05
N SER A 103 -12.84 33.72 -5.10
CA SER A 103 -13.76 34.52 -5.91
C SER A 103 -14.74 33.67 -6.76
N LEU A 104 -14.47 32.36 -6.91
CA LEU A 104 -15.32 31.45 -7.67
C LEU A 104 -16.47 30.80 -6.86
N THR A 105 -16.61 31.14 -5.57
CA THR A 105 -17.63 30.54 -4.71
C THR A 105 -18.91 31.35 -4.54
N HIS A 106 -19.04 32.46 -5.27
CA HIS A 106 -20.23 33.31 -5.23
C HIS A 106 -20.82 33.47 -6.64
N ASN A 107 -21.52 32.40 -7.08
CA ASN A 107 -22.59 32.49 -8.07
C ASN A 107 -23.64 31.43 -7.77
#